data_58fd305a235acbbe9ed51c269de8c5f8
#
_entry.id   58fd305a235acbbe9ed51c269de8c5f8
#
_cell.length_a   1.000
_cell.length_b   1.000
_cell.length_c   1.000
_cell.angle_alpha   90.00
_cell.angle_beta   90.00
_cell.angle_gamma   90.00
#
_symmetry.space_group_name_H-M   'P 1'
#
loop_
_entity.id
_entity.type
_entity.pdbx_description
1 polymer ?
#
loop_
_entity_poly.entity_id
_entity_poly.type
_entity_poly.pdbx_seq_one_letter_code
_entity_poly.pdbx_strand_id
1 'polypeptide(L)' 'MTADQYRAAIALLGLSQQAAGRWLMVSPKTAQNYAKLGPSGPAAVAIRMALQHGLTRQAL' A
#
# COMPACT_ATOMS: atom_id res chain seq x y z
N MET A 1 8.53 -2.85 6.48
CA MET A 1 8.24 -1.51 5.92
C MET A 1 7.70 -0.63 7.03
N THR A 2 8.23 0.57 7.19
CA THR A 2 7.73 1.51 8.19
C THR A 2 6.46 2.20 7.69
N ALA A 3 5.74 2.85 8.63
CA ALA A 3 4.56 3.61 8.26
C ALA A 3 4.88 4.73 7.27
N ASP A 4 6.00 5.44 7.49
CA ASP A 4 6.42 6.50 6.58
C ASP A 4 6.73 5.96 5.19
N GLN A 5 7.43 4.83 5.12
CA GLN A 5 7.72 4.17 3.85
C GLN A 5 6.44 3.74 3.14
N TYR A 6 5.48 3.22 3.89
CA TYR A 6 4.19 2.80 3.34
C TYR A 6 3.44 4.00 2.74
N ARG A 7 3.33 5.09 3.50
CA ARG A 7 2.62 6.27 3.02
C ARG A 7 3.27 6.86 1.77
N ALA A 8 4.60 6.92 1.76
CA ALA A 8 5.33 7.39 0.58
C ALA A 8 5.11 6.46 -0.62
N ALA A 9 5.11 5.16 -0.37
CA ALA A 9 4.94 4.16 -1.43
C ALA A 9 3.58 4.26 -2.09
N ILE A 10 2.50 4.34 -1.30
CA ILE A 10 1.15 4.43 -1.88
C ILE A 10 0.95 5.77 -2.60
N ALA A 11 1.58 6.83 -2.14
CA ALA A 11 1.54 8.11 -2.84
C ALA A 11 2.19 8.01 -4.22
N LEU A 12 3.33 7.32 -4.31
CA LEU A 12 3.98 7.06 -5.59
C LEU A 12 3.13 6.22 -6.52
N LEU A 13 2.33 5.32 -5.97
CA LEU A 13 1.41 4.49 -6.75
C LEU A 13 0.13 5.23 -7.13
N GLY A 14 -0.06 6.44 -6.62
CA GLY A 14 -1.26 7.22 -6.89
C GLY A 14 -2.47 6.76 -6.10
N LEU A 15 -2.25 6.09 -4.96
CA LEU A 15 -3.33 5.55 -4.15
C LEU A 15 -3.53 6.37 -2.87
N SER A 16 -4.80 6.61 -2.51
CA SER A 16 -5.13 7.06 -1.17
C SER A 16 -4.99 5.91 -0.18
N GLN A 17 -5.05 6.20 1.12
CA GLN A 17 -5.01 5.14 2.13
C GLN A 17 -6.17 4.16 1.96
N GLN A 18 -7.37 4.66 1.67
CA GLN A 18 -8.54 3.82 1.44
C GLN A 18 -8.38 2.98 0.17
N ALA A 19 -7.91 3.59 -0.91
CA ALA A 19 -7.71 2.88 -2.17
C ALA A 19 -6.64 1.79 -2.02
N ALA A 20 -5.57 2.08 -1.29
CA ALA A 20 -4.52 1.09 -1.02
C ALA A 20 -5.09 -0.09 -0.22
N GLY A 21 -5.94 0.17 0.76
CA GLY A 21 -6.58 -0.89 1.53
C GLY A 21 -7.46 -1.76 0.66
N ARG A 22 -8.23 -1.17 -0.23
CA ARG A 22 -9.06 -1.94 -1.18
C ARG A 22 -8.20 -2.76 -2.13
N TRP A 23 -7.12 -2.17 -2.61
CA TRP A 23 -6.19 -2.85 -3.52
C TRP A 23 -5.53 -4.05 -2.84
N LEU A 24 -5.21 -3.92 -1.54
CA LEU A 24 -4.63 -5.01 -0.75
C LEU A 24 -5.70 -5.99 -0.24
N MET A 25 -6.98 -5.69 -0.46
CA MET A 25 -8.10 -6.52 -0.02
C MET A 25 -8.15 -6.69 1.49
N VAL A 26 -7.87 -5.60 2.22
CA VAL A 26 -7.94 -5.58 3.68
C VAL A 26 -9.06 -4.66 4.14
N SER A 27 -9.48 -4.84 5.41
CA SER A 27 -10.53 -4.00 5.99
C SER A 27 -10.04 -2.57 6.16
N PRO A 28 -10.96 -1.58 6.25
CA PRO A 28 -10.57 -0.19 6.49
C PRO A 28 -9.73 -0.02 7.76
N LYS A 29 -10.04 -0.77 8.81
CA LYS A 29 -9.28 -0.70 10.05
C LYS A 29 -7.84 -1.18 9.85
N THR A 30 -7.66 -2.26 9.12
CA THR A 30 -6.33 -2.78 8.80
C THR A 30 -5.56 -1.77 7.94
N ALA A 31 -6.24 -1.15 6.97
CA ALA A 31 -5.61 -0.13 6.14
C ALA A 31 -5.12 1.06 6.98
N GLN A 32 -5.92 1.49 7.96
CA GLN A 32 -5.51 2.55 8.87
C GLN A 32 -4.30 2.14 9.70
N ASN A 33 -4.27 0.89 10.17
CA ASN A 33 -3.13 0.38 10.94
C ASN A 33 -1.86 0.37 10.10
N TYR A 34 -1.95 0.03 8.83
CA TYR A 34 -0.79 0.08 7.93
C TYR A 34 -0.25 1.50 7.81
N ALA A 35 -1.13 2.50 7.77
CA ALA A 35 -0.71 3.89 7.69
C ALA A 35 -0.08 4.40 8.99
N LYS A 36 -0.41 3.78 10.13
CA LYS A 36 0.13 4.17 11.45
C LYS A 36 1.38 3.40 11.82
N LEU A 37 1.38 2.10 11.57
CA LEU A 37 2.40 1.18 12.09
C LEU A 37 3.28 0.60 10.98
N GLY A 38 2.83 0.69 9.76
CA GLY A 38 3.48 0.06 8.62
C GLY A 38 2.98 -1.36 8.39
N PRO A 39 2.89 -1.77 7.12
CA PRO A 39 2.52 -3.14 6.79
C PRO A 39 3.67 -4.11 7.04
N SER A 40 3.34 -5.38 7.21
CA SER A 40 4.33 -6.43 7.35
C SER A 40 3.93 -7.63 6.50
N GLY A 41 4.86 -8.57 6.32
CA GLY A 41 4.59 -9.80 5.59
C GLY A 41 4.11 -9.56 4.16
N PRO A 42 3.07 -10.29 3.73
CA PRO A 42 2.63 -10.24 2.33
C PRO A 42 2.23 -8.85 1.84
N ALA A 43 1.65 -8.02 2.71
CA ALA A 43 1.24 -6.67 2.32
C ALA A 43 2.45 -5.81 1.94
N ALA A 44 3.53 -5.88 2.72
CA ALA A 44 4.75 -5.15 2.41
C ALA A 44 5.36 -5.62 1.09
N VAL A 45 5.36 -6.93 0.86
CA VAL A 45 5.87 -7.50 -0.38
C VAL A 45 5.03 -7.02 -1.57
N ALA A 46 3.71 -7.03 -1.43
CA ALA A 46 2.82 -6.60 -2.51
C ALA A 46 3.07 -5.14 -2.90
N ILE A 47 3.24 -4.27 -1.91
CA ILE A 47 3.51 -2.85 -2.16
C ILE A 47 4.86 -2.68 -2.87
N ARG A 48 5.90 -3.39 -2.43
CA ARG A 48 7.22 -3.30 -3.06
C ARG A 48 7.17 -3.77 -4.51
N MET A 49 6.47 -4.86 -4.77
CA MET A 49 6.34 -5.39 -6.12
C MET A 49 5.56 -4.42 -7.01
N ALA A 50 4.50 -3.81 -6.49
CA ALA A 50 3.73 -2.84 -7.24
C ALA A 50 4.59 -1.62 -7.61
N LEU A 51 5.43 -1.14 -6.69
CA LEU A 51 6.35 -0.03 -6.97
C LEU A 51 7.34 -0.40 -8.06
N GLN A 52 7.91 -1.60 -7.96
CA GLN A 52 8.92 -2.06 -8.89
C GLN A 52 8.36 -2.20 -10.30
N HIS A 53 7.14 -2.66 -10.43
CA HIS A 53 6.52 -2.93 -11.72
C HIS A 53 5.51 -1.88 -12.16
N GLY A 54 5.14 -0.94 -11.29
CA GLY A 54 4.17 0.08 -11.60
C GLY A 54 2.77 -0.45 -11.89
N LEU A 55 2.40 -1.59 -11.29
CA LEU A 55 1.21 -2.32 -11.67
C LEU A 55 -0.09 -1.54 -11.49
N THR A 56 -0.21 -0.77 -10.41
CA THR A 56 -1.45 -0.05 -10.11
C THR A 56 -1.72 1.06 -11.11
N ARG A 57 -0.67 1.68 -11.62
CA ARG A 57 -0.81 2.79 -12.57
C ARG A 57 -1.04 2.30 -13.98
N GLN A 58 -0.42 1.20 -14.34
CA GLN A 58 -0.52 0.66 -15.70
C GLN A 58 -1.77 -0.17 -15.90
N ALA A 59 -2.37 -0.67 -14.84
CA ALA A 59 -3.61 -1.43 -14.91
C ALA A 59 -4.80 -0.54 -15.22
N LEU A 60 -4.63 0.76 -15.12
CA LEU A 60 -5.68 1.72 -15.43
C LEU A 60 -5.60 2.15 -16.90
#